data_a9e5d893e57accb318347367fe4784a2
#
_entry.id   a9e5d893e57accb318347367fe4784a2
#
_cell.length_a   1.000
_cell.length_b   1.000
_cell.length_c   1.000
_cell.angle_alpha   90.00
_cell.angle_beta   90.00
_cell.angle_gamma   90.00
#
_symmetry.space_group_name_H-M   'P 1'
#
loop_
_entity.id
_entity.type
_entity.pdbx_description
1 polymer ?
#
loop_
_entity_poly.entity_id
_entity_poly.type
_entity_poly.pdbx_seq_one_letter_code
_entity_poly.pdbx_strand_id
1 'polypeptide(L)'
;IVLSDEIYSEMTYGGEKHVSFAEIDGMRERTIVINGFSKAFAMTGWRLGYAAGPKPIMKQMLKLHQYCIMSSPTVSQFAAIVAMTQCREEVDKMVEEYDMRRRLLVKGFNDMGLDCFEPEGAFYVFPCIKSTGMTSAEFCERLIYDKKVAVVPGTAFGESGEGFVRVSYAYSVQHLKTALGRIREFIEEQIFNWT
;
A
#
# COMPACT_ATOMS: atom_id res chain seq x y z
N ILE A 1 -11.68 -21.44 7.42
CA ILE A 1 -10.50 -20.74 7.93
C ILE A 1 -10.34 -19.46 7.12
N VAL A 2 -10.12 -18.36 7.81
CA VAL A 2 -9.81 -17.04 7.23
C VAL A 2 -8.34 -16.77 7.45
N LEU A 3 -7.64 -16.31 6.41
CA LEU A 3 -6.31 -15.74 6.48
C LEU A 3 -6.46 -14.23 6.24
N SER A 4 -6.30 -13.42 7.28
CA SER A 4 -6.47 -11.97 7.23
C SER A 4 -5.10 -11.29 7.22
N ASP A 5 -4.74 -10.70 6.08
CA ASP A 5 -3.53 -9.87 5.98
C ASP A 5 -3.88 -8.44 6.42
N GLU A 6 -3.42 -8.07 7.60
CA GLU A 6 -3.72 -6.79 8.23
C GLU A 6 -2.50 -5.86 8.29
N ILE A 7 -1.56 -6.03 7.34
CA ILE A 7 -0.28 -5.29 7.32
C ILE A 7 -0.44 -3.76 7.26
N TYR A 8 -1.60 -3.27 6.81
CA TYR A 8 -1.94 -1.85 6.73
C TYR A 8 -2.89 -1.37 7.84
N SER A 9 -3.15 -2.17 8.88
CA SER A 9 -4.11 -1.85 9.95
C SER A 9 -3.89 -0.48 10.63
N GLU A 10 -2.65 -0.01 10.72
CA GLU A 10 -2.33 1.29 11.30
C GLU A 10 -2.42 2.46 10.29
N MET A 11 -2.62 2.16 9.01
CA MET A 11 -2.65 3.15 7.93
C MET A 11 -4.07 3.31 7.40
N THR A 12 -4.96 3.87 8.22
CA THR A 12 -6.34 4.22 7.89
C THR A 12 -6.52 5.73 8.00
N TYR A 13 -7.44 6.29 7.22
CA TYR A 13 -7.64 7.72 7.06
C TYR A 13 -9.11 8.09 7.32
N GLY A 14 -9.40 9.38 7.42
CA GLY A 14 -10.78 9.86 7.58
C GLY A 14 -11.39 9.61 8.96
N GLY A 15 -10.58 9.24 9.96
CA GLY A 15 -11.07 8.91 11.31
C GLY A 15 -11.56 7.46 11.46
N GLU A 16 -11.55 6.69 10.39
CA GLU A 16 -11.90 5.27 10.43
C GLU A 16 -10.79 4.45 11.11
N LYS A 17 -11.21 3.46 11.89
CA LYS A 17 -10.29 2.52 12.52
C LYS A 17 -10.40 1.16 11.87
N HIS A 18 -9.25 0.52 11.67
CA HIS A 18 -9.22 -0.86 11.23
C HIS A 18 -9.95 -1.75 12.26
N VAL A 19 -10.82 -2.62 11.75
CA VAL A 19 -11.46 -3.69 12.52
C VAL A 19 -10.83 -5.01 12.09
N SER A 20 -10.14 -5.68 13.01
CA SER A 20 -9.56 -6.99 12.72
C SER A 20 -10.66 -8.01 12.43
N PHE A 21 -10.44 -8.85 11.44
CA PHE A 21 -11.40 -9.91 11.12
C PHE A 21 -11.61 -10.86 12.31
N ALA A 22 -10.62 -10.97 13.19
CA ALA A 22 -10.71 -11.77 14.41
C ALA A 22 -11.58 -11.13 15.51
N GLU A 23 -11.99 -9.85 15.38
CA GLU A 23 -12.90 -9.14 16.30
C GLU A 23 -14.36 -9.41 15.97
N ILE A 24 -14.68 -9.87 14.76
CA ILE A 24 -16.04 -10.19 14.33
C ILE A 24 -16.55 -11.40 15.11
N ASP A 25 -17.77 -11.36 15.58
CA ASP A 25 -18.38 -12.44 16.35
C ASP A 25 -18.29 -13.79 15.64
N GLY A 26 -17.79 -14.80 16.34
CA GLY A 26 -17.59 -16.16 15.85
C GLY A 26 -16.41 -16.34 14.89
N MET A 27 -15.65 -15.29 14.59
CA MET A 27 -14.54 -15.38 13.64
C MET A 27 -13.18 -15.66 14.29
N ARG A 28 -13.00 -15.34 15.57
CA ARG A 28 -11.72 -15.48 16.28
C ARG A 28 -11.15 -16.90 16.20
N GLU A 29 -11.99 -17.92 16.36
CA GLU A 29 -11.57 -19.32 16.39
C GLU A 29 -11.26 -19.92 15.01
N ARG A 30 -11.41 -19.13 13.95
CA ARG A 30 -11.21 -19.55 12.57
C ARG A 30 -10.39 -18.56 11.73
N THR A 31 -9.85 -17.51 12.36
CA THR A 31 -9.05 -16.48 11.71
C THR A 31 -7.58 -16.59 12.11
N ILE A 32 -6.70 -16.50 11.11
CA ILE A 32 -5.27 -16.30 11.28
C ILE A 32 -4.99 -14.88 10.81
N VAL A 33 -4.64 -13.99 11.73
CA VAL A 33 -4.21 -12.62 11.44
C VAL A 33 -2.72 -12.65 11.09
N ILE A 34 -2.37 -12.06 9.96
CA ILE A 34 -1.00 -11.79 9.54
C ILE A 34 -0.76 -10.29 9.62
N ASN A 35 0.29 -9.89 10.31
CA ASN A 35 0.66 -8.48 10.41
C ASN A 35 2.19 -8.36 10.58
N GLY A 36 2.71 -7.14 10.70
CA GLY A 36 4.14 -6.94 10.83
C GLY A 36 4.56 -5.48 10.98
N PHE A 37 5.85 -5.29 11.04
CA PHE A 37 6.47 -4.01 11.35
C PHE A 37 6.86 -3.21 10.09
N SER A 38 6.79 -3.85 8.92
CA SER A 38 7.28 -3.27 7.67
C SER A 38 6.59 -1.96 7.30
N LYS A 39 5.28 -1.83 7.58
CA LYS A 39 4.48 -0.68 7.14
C LYS A 39 4.21 0.27 8.31
N ALA A 40 3.57 -0.19 9.36
CA ALA A 40 3.23 0.62 10.53
C ALA A 40 4.44 1.34 11.16
N PHE A 41 5.58 0.68 11.19
CA PHE A 41 6.80 1.20 11.82
C PHE A 41 7.92 1.51 10.82
N ALA A 42 7.62 1.57 9.52
CA ALA A 42 8.61 1.80 8.45
C ALA A 42 9.83 0.85 8.49
N MET A 43 9.64 -0.38 8.98
CA MET A 43 10.69 -1.38 9.22
C MET A 43 10.79 -2.41 8.09
N THR A 44 10.69 -2.00 6.83
CA THR A 44 10.71 -2.92 5.68
C THR A 44 11.97 -3.77 5.60
N GLY A 45 13.14 -3.18 5.85
CA GLY A 45 14.45 -3.82 5.82
C GLY A 45 14.72 -4.77 7.00
N TRP A 46 13.98 -4.65 8.09
CA TRP A 46 14.14 -5.45 9.29
C TRP A 46 13.58 -6.88 9.17
N ARG A 47 12.78 -7.14 8.15
CA ARG A 47 12.23 -8.45 7.81
C ARG A 47 11.53 -9.13 8.97
N LEU A 48 10.60 -8.43 9.65
CA LEU A 48 9.88 -8.95 10.81
C LEU A 48 8.37 -8.79 10.63
N GLY A 49 7.65 -9.87 10.89
CA GLY A 49 6.20 -9.93 10.97
C GLY A 49 5.76 -10.94 12.01
N TYR A 50 4.48 -11.06 12.21
CA TYR A 50 3.90 -12.02 13.13
C TYR A 50 2.57 -12.57 12.61
N ALA A 51 2.20 -13.73 13.12
CA ALA A 51 0.90 -14.34 12.91
C ALA A 51 0.24 -14.63 14.26
N ALA A 52 -1.05 -14.40 14.36
CA ALA A 52 -1.86 -14.71 15.53
C ALA A 52 -3.11 -15.49 15.11
N GLY A 53 -3.46 -16.54 15.84
CA GLY A 53 -4.62 -17.35 15.48
C GLY A 53 -4.84 -18.53 16.42
N PRO A 54 -5.77 -19.44 16.08
CA PRO A 54 -6.10 -20.60 16.89
C PRO A 54 -4.89 -21.48 17.20
N LYS A 55 -4.69 -21.80 18.47
CA LYS A 55 -3.53 -22.56 18.97
C LYS A 55 -3.20 -23.83 18.17
N PRO A 56 -4.19 -24.67 17.76
CA PRO A 56 -3.90 -25.87 16.97
C PRO A 56 -3.19 -25.57 15.66
N ILE A 57 -3.62 -24.49 14.96
CA ILE A 57 -3.06 -24.07 13.67
C ILE A 57 -1.67 -23.45 13.90
N MET A 58 -1.57 -22.52 14.85
CA MET A 58 -0.30 -21.85 15.17
C MET A 58 0.80 -22.84 15.57
N LYS A 59 0.43 -23.93 16.25
CA LYS A 59 1.39 -25.01 16.59
C LYS A 59 1.99 -25.67 15.34
N GLN A 60 1.20 -25.88 14.28
CA GLN A 60 1.70 -26.47 13.04
C GLN A 60 2.50 -25.45 12.22
N MET A 61 2.05 -24.20 12.17
CA MET A 61 2.80 -23.12 11.53
C MET A 61 4.18 -22.95 12.17
N LEU A 62 4.27 -22.94 13.50
CA LEU A 62 5.54 -22.86 14.22
C LEU A 62 6.46 -24.02 13.86
N LYS A 63 5.93 -25.23 13.77
CA LYS A 63 6.72 -26.42 13.39
C LYS A 63 7.33 -26.23 11.99
N LEU A 64 6.55 -25.79 11.01
CA LEU A 64 7.05 -25.52 9.66
C LEU A 64 8.08 -24.38 9.66
N HIS A 65 7.78 -23.29 10.37
CA HIS A 65 8.67 -22.14 10.50
C HIS A 65 10.07 -22.53 11.04
N GLN A 66 10.12 -23.40 12.05
CA GLN A 66 11.37 -23.89 12.61
C GLN A 66 12.25 -24.64 11.59
N TYR A 67 11.62 -25.37 10.66
CA TYR A 67 12.37 -26.07 9.61
C TYR A 67 12.75 -25.15 8.42
N CYS A 68 11.94 -24.14 8.11
CA CYS A 68 12.17 -23.26 6.97
C CYS A 68 13.17 -22.13 7.28
N ILE A 69 13.00 -21.47 8.42
CA ILE A 69 13.72 -20.23 8.77
C ILE A 69 14.43 -20.35 10.11
N MET A 70 13.98 -21.23 11.00
CA MET A 70 14.41 -21.39 12.38
C MET A 70 13.86 -20.26 13.29
N SER A 71 14.27 -19.02 13.09
CA SER A 71 13.73 -17.83 13.77
C SER A 71 13.97 -16.56 12.94
N SER A 72 13.20 -15.53 13.21
CA SER A 72 13.47 -14.19 12.68
C SER A 72 14.74 -13.60 13.32
N PRO A 73 15.42 -12.61 12.67
CA PRO A 73 16.64 -12.02 13.22
C PRO A 73 16.42 -11.44 14.62
N THR A 74 17.27 -11.81 15.57
CA THR A 74 17.14 -11.40 16.98
C THR A 74 17.19 -9.88 17.15
N VAL A 75 18.05 -9.19 16.41
CA VAL A 75 18.14 -7.72 16.42
C VAL A 75 16.82 -7.07 16.01
N SER A 76 16.12 -7.64 15.02
CA SER A 76 14.80 -7.15 14.59
C SER A 76 13.73 -7.35 15.66
N GLN A 77 13.80 -8.45 16.43
CA GLN A 77 12.87 -8.70 17.53
C GLN A 77 13.06 -7.67 18.66
N PHE A 78 14.29 -7.32 19.03
CA PHE A 78 14.55 -6.25 20.00
C PHE A 78 14.10 -4.88 19.50
N ALA A 79 14.34 -4.56 18.23
CA ALA A 79 13.86 -3.32 17.63
C ALA A 79 12.32 -3.24 17.64
N ALA A 80 11.64 -4.38 17.40
CA ALA A 80 10.18 -4.44 17.43
C ALA A 80 9.60 -4.19 18.83
N ILE A 81 10.27 -4.61 19.90
CA ILE A 81 9.84 -4.30 21.27
C ILE A 81 9.82 -2.79 21.47
N VAL A 82 10.87 -2.09 21.06
CA VAL A 82 10.95 -0.62 21.14
C VAL A 82 9.87 0.02 20.27
N ALA A 83 9.71 -0.44 19.04
CA ALA A 83 8.69 0.07 18.12
C ALA A 83 7.29 0.00 18.73
N MET A 84 6.90 -1.14 19.29
CA MET A 84 5.58 -1.34 19.90
C MET A 84 5.36 -0.58 21.21
N THR A 85 6.41 -0.35 21.98
CA THR A 85 6.29 0.22 23.33
C THR A 85 6.58 1.71 23.41
N GLN A 86 7.28 2.29 22.40
CA GLN A 86 7.80 3.65 22.49
C GLN A 86 7.55 4.52 21.26
N CYS A 87 7.13 3.94 20.11
CA CYS A 87 7.06 4.67 18.84
C CYS A 87 5.62 4.94 18.35
N ARG A 88 4.64 5.05 19.24
CA ARG A 88 3.25 5.32 18.84
C ARG A 88 3.11 6.70 18.18
N GLU A 89 3.72 7.71 18.75
CA GLU A 89 3.68 9.08 18.22
C GLU A 89 4.31 9.18 16.82
N GLU A 90 5.37 8.43 16.55
CA GLU A 90 6.02 8.38 15.24
C GLU A 90 5.11 7.74 14.19
N VAL A 91 4.36 6.70 14.58
CA VAL A 91 3.36 6.08 13.70
C VAL A 91 2.27 7.08 13.36
N ASP A 92 1.72 7.79 14.36
CA ASP A 92 0.65 8.77 14.18
C ASP A 92 1.10 9.91 13.26
N LYS A 93 2.30 10.47 13.45
CA LYS A 93 2.89 11.50 12.58
C LYS A 93 3.08 10.99 11.14
N MET A 94 3.52 9.74 10.99
CA MET A 94 3.68 9.13 9.67
C MET A 94 2.34 8.95 8.96
N VAL A 95 1.28 8.58 9.67
CA VAL A 95 -0.07 8.44 9.12
C VAL A 95 -0.62 9.80 8.66
N GLU A 96 -0.43 10.87 9.45
CA GLU A 96 -0.80 12.24 9.08
C GLU A 96 -0.08 12.69 7.79
N GLU A 97 1.21 12.42 7.69
CA GLU A 97 2.00 12.69 6.48
C GLU A 97 1.47 11.92 5.26
N TYR A 98 1.12 10.64 5.41
CA TYR A 98 0.53 9.85 4.33
C TYR A 98 -0.85 10.36 3.94
N ASP A 99 -1.68 10.78 4.87
CA ASP A 99 -2.98 11.38 4.57
C ASP A 99 -2.85 12.67 3.75
N MET A 100 -1.90 13.53 4.10
CA MET A 100 -1.59 14.73 3.31
C MET A 100 -1.15 14.38 1.88
N ARG A 101 -0.27 13.39 1.71
CA ARG A 101 0.21 12.93 0.40
C ARG A 101 -0.90 12.24 -0.40
N ARG A 102 -1.77 11.48 0.24
CA ARG A 102 -2.96 10.87 -0.34
C ARG A 102 -3.84 11.95 -0.99
N ARG A 103 -4.21 12.96 -0.22
CA ARG A 103 -5.04 14.08 -0.71
C ARG A 103 -4.36 14.86 -1.85
N LEU A 104 -3.05 15.05 -1.78
CA LEU A 104 -2.28 15.67 -2.86
C LEU A 104 -2.41 14.89 -4.18
N LEU A 105 -2.23 13.56 -4.13
CA LEU A 105 -2.31 12.73 -5.34
C LEU A 105 -3.73 12.61 -5.87
N VAL A 106 -4.72 12.35 -5.00
CA VAL A 106 -6.13 12.26 -5.41
C VAL A 106 -6.57 13.55 -6.11
N LYS A 107 -6.30 14.70 -5.48
CA LYS A 107 -6.59 15.99 -6.12
C LYS A 107 -5.82 16.16 -7.42
N GLY A 108 -4.53 15.85 -7.44
CA GLY A 108 -3.69 16.00 -8.64
C GLY A 108 -4.19 15.20 -9.83
N PHE A 109 -4.61 13.95 -9.61
CA PHE A 109 -5.16 13.10 -10.68
C PHE A 109 -6.53 13.59 -11.15
N ASN A 110 -7.44 13.92 -10.24
CA ASN A 110 -8.75 14.44 -10.60
C ASN A 110 -8.64 15.78 -11.36
N ASP A 111 -7.73 16.67 -10.98
CA ASP A 111 -7.45 17.94 -11.68
C ASP A 111 -6.89 17.72 -13.11
N MET A 112 -6.40 16.53 -13.43
CA MET A 112 -5.94 16.13 -14.78
C MET A 112 -7.01 15.39 -15.60
N GLY A 113 -8.21 15.18 -15.04
CA GLY A 113 -9.26 14.39 -15.69
C GLY A 113 -9.05 12.87 -15.61
N LEU A 114 -8.22 12.41 -14.69
CA LEU A 114 -8.06 10.99 -14.37
C LEU A 114 -8.82 10.70 -13.07
N ASP A 115 -9.99 10.10 -13.18
CA ASP A 115 -10.82 9.78 -12.03
C ASP A 115 -10.04 8.95 -11.00
N CYS A 116 -9.88 9.50 -9.81
CA CYS A 116 -9.18 8.87 -8.70
C CYS A 116 -10.04 8.93 -7.44
N PHE A 117 -10.57 7.79 -7.00
CA PHE A 117 -11.30 7.73 -5.74
C PHE A 117 -10.34 7.95 -4.55
N GLU A 118 -10.88 8.40 -3.45
CA GLU A 118 -10.12 8.66 -2.23
C GLU A 118 -9.97 7.37 -1.42
N PRO A 119 -8.77 6.76 -1.33
CA PRO A 119 -8.58 5.53 -0.58
C PRO A 119 -8.65 5.78 0.93
N GLU A 120 -9.25 4.86 1.66
CA GLU A 120 -9.42 4.94 3.12
C GLU A 120 -8.25 4.32 3.90
N GLY A 121 -7.30 3.70 3.22
CA GLY A 121 -6.13 3.07 3.86
C GLY A 121 -4.95 2.83 2.93
N ALA A 122 -3.89 2.26 3.48
CA ALA A 122 -2.60 1.99 2.84
C ALA A 122 -1.88 3.28 2.34
N PHE A 123 -1.01 3.18 1.35
CA PHE A 123 -0.30 4.32 0.75
C PHE A 123 -0.27 4.24 -0.79
N TYR A 124 -1.43 3.86 -1.37
CA TYR A 124 -1.60 3.76 -2.81
C TYR A 124 -2.86 4.49 -3.26
N VAL A 125 -2.80 5.13 -4.43
CA VAL A 125 -3.97 5.56 -5.20
C VAL A 125 -4.06 4.74 -6.48
N PHE A 126 -5.26 4.66 -7.05
CA PHE A 126 -5.56 3.82 -8.21
C PHE A 126 -6.35 4.61 -9.26
N PRO A 127 -5.74 5.65 -9.89
CA PRO A 127 -6.41 6.49 -10.87
C PRO A 127 -6.80 5.71 -12.12
N CYS A 128 -7.96 6.06 -12.67
CA CYS A 128 -8.47 5.57 -13.93
C CYS A 128 -7.80 6.30 -15.11
N ILE A 129 -7.19 5.55 -16.02
CA ILE A 129 -6.50 6.10 -17.20
C ILE A 129 -7.28 5.87 -18.50
N LYS A 130 -8.53 5.39 -18.43
CA LYS A 130 -9.35 5.05 -19.60
C LYS A 130 -9.56 6.23 -20.55
N SER A 131 -9.61 7.45 -20.02
CA SER A 131 -9.73 8.68 -20.82
C SER A 131 -8.55 8.93 -21.75
N THR A 132 -7.40 8.27 -21.51
CA THR A 132 -6.21 8.38 -22.38
C THR A 132 -6.28 7.49 -23.62
N GLY A 133 -7.22 6.54 -23.68
CA GLY A 133 -7.34 5.55 -24.75
C GLY A 133 -6.26 4.46 -24.75
N MET A 134 -5.31 4.50 -23.81
CA MET A 134 -4.23 3.52 -23.66
C MET A 134 -4.63 2.35 -22.77
N THR A 135 -4.03 1.19 -23.03
CA THR A 135 -4.04 0.09 -22.05
C THR A 135 -3.18 0.43 -20.84
N SER A 136 -3.43 -0.24 -19.71
CA SER A 136 -2.64 -0.05 -18.48
C SER A 136 -1.15 -0.29 -18.68
N ALA A 137 -0.80 -1.31 -19.47
CA ALA A 137 0.59 -1.64 -19.79
C ALA A 137 1.24 -0.58 -20.67
N GLU A 138 0.57 -0.17 -21.75
CA GLU A 138 1.06 0.86 -22.68
C GLU A 138 1.28 2.20 -21.97
N PHE A 139 0.33 2.62 -21.13
CA PHE A 139 0.46 3.84 -20.34
C PHE A 139 1.70 3.81 -19.45
N CYS A 140 1.91 2.71 -18.72
CA CYS A 140 3.07 2.56 -17.82
C CYS A 140 4.39 2.57 -18.60
N GLU A 141 4.45 1.84 -19.71
CA GLU A 141 5.65 1.75 -20.55
C GLU A 141 6.02 3.11 -21.13
N ARG A 142 5.08 3.79 -21.76
CA ARG A 142 5.32 5.11 -22.36
C ARG A 142 5.67 6.15 -21.31
N LEU A 143 4.97 6.16 -20.18
CA LEU A 143 5.23 7.11 -19.09
C LEU A 143 6.66 6.97 -18.53
N ILE A 144 7.18 5.75 -18.39
CA ILE A 144 8.55 5.55 -17.90
C ILE A 144 9.60 5.94 -18.95
N TYR A 145 9.35 5.66 -20.25
CA TYR A 145 10.29 6.04 -21.29
C TYR A 145 10.30 7.55 -21.58
N ASP A 146 9.13 8.18 -21.64
CA ASP A 146 9.01 9.58 -22.05
C ASP A 146 9.25 10.55 -20.88
N LYS A 147 8.71 10.24 -19.69
CA LYS A 147 8.68 11.15 -18.54
C LYS A 147 9.48 10.67 -17.33
N LYS A 148 10.07 9.46 -17.38
CA LYS A 148 10.86 8.88 -16.28
C LYS A 148 10.04 8.78 -14.96
N VAL A 149 8.76 8.43 -15.09
CA VAL A 149 7.86 8.16 -13.97
C VAL A 149 7.40 6.70 -14.05
N ALA A 150 7.69 5.93 -13.01
CA ALA A 150 7.30 4.52 -12.92
C ALA A 150 6.02 4.39 -12.08
N VAL A 151 5.01 3.75 -12.66
CA VAL A 151 3.77 3.33 -12.00
C VAL A 151 3.50 1.86 -12.31
N VAL A 152 2.57 1.22 -11.61
CA VAL A 152 2.30 -0.20 -11.82
C VAL A 152 0.98 -0.35 -12.59
N PRO A 153 0.94 -1.11 -13.70
CA PRO A 153 -0.31 -1.32 -14.43
C PRO A 153 -1.32 -2.06 -13.55
N GLY A 154 -2.58 -1.66 -13.63
CA GLY A 154 -3.65 -2.24 -12.81
C GLY A 154 -3.83 -3.73 -13.04
N THR A 155 -3.54 -4.22 -14.25
CA THR A 155 -3.58 -5.64 -14.61
C THR A 155 -2.64 -6.52 -13.78
N ALA A 156 -1.60 -5.96 -13.15
CA ALA A 156 -0.76 -6.69 -12.19
C ALA A 156 -1.54 -7.16 -10.93
N PHE A 157 -2.75 -6.62 -10.71
CA PHE A 157 -3.64 -6.95 -9.58
C PHE A 157 -4.89 -7.72 -10.01
N GLY A 158 -4.97 -8.14 -11.25
CA GLY A 158 -6.07 -8.89 -11.85
C GLY A 158 -6.63 -8.21 -13.10
N GLU A 159 -7.39 -8.94 -13.90
CA GLU A 159 -7.94 -8.45 -15.19
C GLU A 159 -8.85 -7.23 -15.02
N SER A 160 -9.58 -7.14 -13.91
CA SER A 160 -10.42 -5.98 -13.57
C SER A 160 -9.64 -4.68 -13.37
N GLY A 161 -8.32 -4.76 -13.22
CA GLY A 161 -7.43 -3.60 -13.11
C GLY A 161 -7.10 -2.94 -14.44
N GLU A 162 -7.57 -3.47 -15.59
CA GLU A 162 -7.34 -2.83 -16.88
C GLU A 162 -8.00 -1.46 -16.95
N GLY A 163 -7.29 -0.49 -17.49
CA GLY A 163 -7.69 0.93 -17.52
C GLY A 163 -7.39 1.69 -16.22
N PHE A 164 -6.59 1.10 -15.33
CA PHE A 164 -6.11 1.73 -14.08
C PHE A 164 -4.60 1.58 -13.92
N VAL A 165 -4.02 2.44 -13.09
CA VAL A 165 -2.61 2.30 -12.67
C VAL A 165 -2.50 2.50 -11.16
N ARG A 166 -1.62 1.73 -10.49
CA ARG A 166 -1.34 1.93 -9.07
C ARG A 166 -0.17 2.88 -8.89
N VAL A 167 -0.38 3.90 -8.08
CA VAL A 167 0.63 4.89 -7.71
C VAL A 167 0.86 4.87 -6.21
N SER A 168 2.12 4.73 -5.79
CA SER A 168 2.50 4.80 -4.38
C SER A 168 2.77 6.24 -3.97
N TYR A 169 2.29 6.65 -2.79
CA TYR A 169 2.66 7.93 -2.19
C TYR A 169 3.66 7.82 -1.01
N ALA A 170 4.33 6.67 -0.90
CA ALA A 170 5.44 6.50 0.04
C ALA A 170 6.74 7.18 -0.44
N TYR A 171 6.62 8.41 -0.91
CA TYR A 171 7.70 9.28 -1.41
C TYR A 171 7.58 10.68 -0.82
N SER A 172 8.65 11.48 -0.90
CA SER A 172 8.59 12.87 -0.46
C SER A 172 7.58 13.69 -1.28
N VAL A 173 6.97 14.69 -0.66
CA VAL A 173 6.03 15.62 -1.33
C VAL A 173 6.64 16.23 -2.60
N GLN A 174 7.95 16.53 -2.57
CA GLN A 174 8.65 17.10 -3.73
C GLN A 174 8.68 16.11 -4.91
N HIS A 175 9.00 14.83 -4.65
CA HIS A 175 8.98 13.80 -5.68
C HIS A 175 7.56 13.57 -6.23
N LEU A 176 6.55 13.56 -5.37
CA LEU A 176 5.15 13.41 -5.79
C LEU A 176 4.68 14.57 -6.67
N LYS A 177 5.02 15.81 -6.31
CA LYS A 177 4.71 16.99 -7.15
C LYS A 177 5.42 16.93 -8.51
N THR A 178 6.69 16.52 -8.52
CA THR A 178 7.43 16.34 -9.78
C THR A 178 6.80 15.26 -10.65
N ALA A 179 6.40 14.13 -10.07
CA ALA A 179 5.74 13.04 -10.79
C ALA A 179 4.38 13.50 -11.36
N LEU A 180 3.55 14.18 -10.55
CA LEU A 180 2.27 14.74 -11.02
C LEU A 180 2.45 15.73 -12.18
N GLY A 181 3.45 16.61 -12.13
CA GLY A 181 3.76 17.53 -13.23
C GLY A 181 4.11 16.77 -14.52
N ARG A 182 4.98 15.77 -14.43
CA ARG A 182 5.39 14.94 -15.57
C ARG A 182 4.25 14.11 -16.15
N ILE A 183 3.35 13.59 -15.29
CA ILE A 183 2.17 12.86 -15.74
C ILE A 183 1.21 13.80 -16.46
N ARG A 184 1.02 15.03 -15.95
CA ARG A 184 0.20 16.05 -16.61
C ARG A 184 0.74 16.37 -18.01
N GLU A 185 2.01 16.69 -18.13
CA GLU A 185 2.67 16.93 -19.44
C GLU A 185 2.49 15.74 -20.39
N PHE A 186 2.65 14.51 -19.88
CA PHE A 186 2.44 13.31 -20.69
C PHE A 186 1.02 13.22 -21.25
N ILE A 187 0.02 13.47 -20.42
CA ILE A 187 -1.39 13.43 -20.83
C ILE A 187 -1.70 14.53 -21.84
N GLU A 188 -1.25 15.77 -21.60
CA GLU A 188 -1.46 16.90 -22.50
C GLU A 188 -0.84 16.64 -23.88
N GLU A 189 0.37 16.09 -23.97
CA GLU A 189 1.03 15.72 -25.23
C GLU A 189 0.25 14.64 -25.99
N GLN A 190 -0.47 13.73 -25.32
CA GLN A 190 -1.29 12.73 -25.99
C GLN A 190 -2.54 13.36 -26.63
N ILE A 191 -3.18 14.31 -25.93
CA ILE A 191 -4.38 15.00 -26.45
C ILE A 191 -4.06 15.79 -27.72
N PHE A 192 -2.91 16.47 -27.76
CA PHE A 192 -2.47 17.24 -28.96
C PHE A 192 -2.09 16.38 -30.16
N ASN A 193 -1.70 15.13 -29.96
CA ASN A 193 -1.33 14.21 -31.06
C ASN A 193 -2.55 13.53 -31.72
N TRP A 194 -3.77 13.76 -31.22
CA TRP A 194 -5.03 13.20 -31.76
C TRP A 194 -5.86 14.27 -32.53
N THR A 195 -5.41 15.51 -32.56
CA THR A 195 -6.01 16.62 -33.35
C THR A 195 -5.16 16.92 -34.57
#